data_1ac973050922a29e86553a4838361523
#
_entry.id   1ac973050922a29e86553a4838361523
#
_cell.length_a   1.000
_cell.length_b   1.000
_cell.length_c   1.000
_cell.angle_alpha   90.00
_cell.angle_beta   90.00
_cell.angle_gamma   90.00
#
_symmetry.space_group_name_H-M   'P 1'
#
loop_
_entity.id
_entity.type
_entity.pdbx_description
1 polymer ?
#
loop_
_entity_poly.entity_id
_entity_poly.type
_entity_poly.pdbx_seq_one_letter_code
_entity_poly.pdbx_strand_id
1 'polypeptide(L)'
;MIVTVTPNPALDITYGVPALRPHTSHRVASVHEQAGGKGVNVARVLHGLGRRTTAVLPLGGSTGAVLRADLDRAGIACLGVPLAAGTSTRRTVAVVDAVDATVLNEPGPELSAEDWTALRAAVRGLLPTARALVLSGSLPPGLPGDAYADLVRLAHDQGVPVVLDADGAALTGALAAGPTAVKPNAVELRRATGIADPLRAAHALVDAGARAVVASLGPDGLLAVTPDGDWRARLPPEAVVRGNPTGAGDAAVAALAAALADRTPWPAALAHAVALSAAAVQAPYAGRFDPQAYRGHLPLVRVTPATPPAGSAPSD
;
A
#
# COMPACT_ATOMS: atom_id res chain seq x y z
N MET A 1 -17.74 4.06 2.78
CA MET A 1 -16.41 4.34 3.35
C MET A 1 -15.40 3.35 2.82
N ILE A 2 -14.09 3.61 2.92
CA ILE A 2 -13.03 2.64 2.58
C ILE A 2 -12.41 2.16 3.89
N VAL A 3 -12.25 0.84 4.04
CA VAL A 3 -11.60 0.25 5.22
C VAL A 3 -10.18 -0.13 4.85
N THR A 4 -9.19 0.25 5.67
CA THR A 4 -7.80 -0.19 5.50
C THR A 4 -7.39 -1.06 6.68
N VAL A 5 -6.73 -2.17 6.43
CA VAL A 5 -6.23 -3.09 7.46
C VAL A 5 -4.72 -3.12 7.40
N THR A 6 -4.09 -2.88 8.54
CA THR A 6 -2.64 -2.98 8.71
C THR A 6 -2.36 -3.96 9.84
N PRO A 7 -2.14 -5.24 9.56
CA PRO A 7 -1.93 -6.25 10.63
C PRO A 7 -0.64 -6.03 11.43
N ASN A 8 0.35 -5.35 10.84
CA ASN A 8 1.65 -5.07 11.46
C ASN A 8 1.98 -3.56 11.42
N PRO A 9 1.17 -2.70 12.09
CA PRO A 9 1.41 -1.26 12.12
C PRO A 9 2.73 -0.94 12.84
N ALA A 10 3.28 0.25 12.59
CA ALA A 10 4.49 0.71 13.24
C ALA A 10 4.35 2.18 13.70
N LEU A 11 5.05 2.55 14.75
CA LEU A 11 5.41 3.94 14.96
C LEU A 11 6.64 4.23 14.12
N ASP A 12 6.48 5.02 13.06
CA ASP A 12 7.58 5.43 12.19
C ASP A 12 8.30 6.62 12.82
N ILE A 13 9.60 6.44 13.11
CA ILE A 13 10.48 7.45 13.71
C ILE A 13 11.54 7.82 12.68
N THR A 14 11.62 9.09 12.31
CA THR A 14 12.65 9.59 11.40
C THR A 14 13.61 10.48 12.18
N TYR A 15 14.90 10.09 12.20
CA TYR A 15 16.00 10.88 12.74
C TYR A 15 16.76 11.56 11.63
N GLY A 16 16.83 12.90 11.65
CA GLY A 16 17.71 13.66 10.80
C GLY A 16 19.09 13.81 11.42
N VAL A 17 20.14 13.40 10.70
CA VAL A 17 21.54 13.54 11.10
C VAL A 17 22.34 14.19 9.98
N PRO A 18 23.47 14.90 10.27
CA PRO A 18 24.32 15.45 9.22
C PRO A 18 24.95 14.40 8.30
N ALA A 19 25.36 13.27 8.86
CA ALA A 19 25.88 12.10 8.16
C ALA A 19 25.78 10.88 9.06
N LEU A 20 25.32 9.73 8.53
CA LEU A 20 25.31 8.46 9.24
C LEU A 20 26.68 7.76 9.07
N ARG A 21 27.39 7.55 10.18
CA ARG A 21 28.68 6.84 10.23
C ARG A 21 28.56 5.66 11.19
N PRO A 22 28.71 4.43 10.73
CA PRO A 22 28.73 3.25 11.59
C PRO A 22 29.77 3.38 12.73
N HIS A 23 29.46 2.79 13.88
CA HIS A 23 30.37 2.72 15.04
C HIS A 23 30.75 4.07 15.69
N THR A 24 29.94 5.11 15.48
CA THR A 24 30.13 6.43 16.12
C THR A 24 28.85 6.90 16.80
N SER A 25 28.98 7.88 17.71
CA SER A 25 27.83 8.55 18.30
C SER A 25 27.31 9.65 17.39
N HIS A 26 26.00 9.69 17.19
CA HIS A 26 25.34 10.74 16.41
C HIS A 26 24.50 11.66 17.29
N ARG A 27 24.56 12.94 17.06
CA ARG A 27 23.58 13.91 17.58
C ARG A 27 22.48 14.06 16.55
N VAL A 28 21.25 13.71 16.94
CA VAL A 28 20.07 13.86 16.09
C VAL A 28 19.69 15.33 16.01
N ALA A 29 19.61 15.87 14.80
CA ALA A 29 19.26 17.26 14.54
C ALA A 29 17.73 17.48 14.53
N SER A 30 16.97 16.48 14.08
CA SER A 30 15.52 16.51 14.05
C SER A 30 14.93 15.13 14.31
N VAL A 31 13.75 15.11 14.96
CA VAL A 31 12.96 13.89 15.19
C VAL A 31 11.57 14.13 14.65
N HIS A 32 11.08 13.18 13.85
CA HIS A 32 9.70 13.15 13.41
C HIS A 32 9.10 11.78 13.73
N GLU A 33 7.95 11.79 14.39
CA GLU A 33 7.21 10.56 14.73
C GLU A 33 5.84 10.63 14.09
N GLN A 34 5.40 9.53 13.47
CA GLN A 34 4.05 9.40 12.95
C GLN A 34 3.57 7.95 12.99
N ALA A 35 2.25 7.78 13.03
CA ALA A 35 1.64 6.48 12.79
C ALA A 35 1.97 6.00 11.38
N GLY A 36 2.48 4.79 11.28
CA GLY A 36 2.98 4.20 10.05
C GLY A 36 2.51 2.76 9.83
N GLY A 37 3.08 2.18 8.77
CA GLY A 37 2.64 0.94 8.16
C GLY A 37 1.83 1.21 6.90
N LYS A 38 2.00 0.35 5.88
CA LYS A 38 1.44 0.58 4.52
C LYS A 38 -0.04 0.95 4.53
N GLY A 39 -0.91 0.19 5.20
CA GLY A 39 -2.35 0.47 5.24
C GLY A 39 -2.71 1.77 6.00
N VAL A 40 -1.90 2.18 6.99
CA VAL A 40 -2.02 3.49 7.64
C VAL A 40 -1.69 4.62 6.66
N ASN A 41 -0.62 4.46 5.87
CA ASN A 41 -0.26 5.42 4.84
C ASN A 41 -1.36 5.55 3.79
N VAL A 42 -1.95 4.42 3.36
CA VAL A 42 -3.13 4.40 2.47
C VAL A 42 -4.30 5.18 3.09
N ALA A 43 -4.58 4.96 4.39
CA ALA A 43 -5.66 5.69 5.08
C ALA A 43 -5.41 7.20 5.11
N ARG A 44 -4.17 7.64 5.34
CA ARG A 44 -3.78 9.05 5.30
C ARG A 44 -4.00 9.67 3.91
N VAL A 45 -3.55 8.97 2.85
CA VAL A 45 -3.74 9.44 1.47
C VAL A 45 -5.23 9.52 1.13
N LEU A 46 -6.04 8.51 1.47
CA LEU A 46 -7.48 8.51 1.28
C LEU A 46 -8.16 9.67 2.03
N HIS A 47 -7.75 9.92 3.27
CA HIS A 47 -8.23 11.07 4.06
C HIS A 47 -7.89 12.39 3.37
N GLY A 48 -6.63 12.54 2.89
CA GLY A 48 -6.20 13.72 2.12
C GLY A 48 -6.97 13.93 0.80
N LEU A 49 -7.51 12.85 0.22
CA LEU A 49 -8.43 12.89 -0.93
C LEU A 49 -9.88 13.21 -0.54
N GLY A 50 -10.17 13.47 0.73
CA GLY A 50 -11.52 13.71 1.25
C GLY A 50 -12.39 12.45 1.32
N ARG A 51 -11.79 11.25 1.30
CA ARG A 51 -12.53 9.98 1.38
C ARG A 51 -12.80 9.57 2.82
N ARG A 52 -14.03 9.19 3.13
CA ARG A 52 -14.33 8.55 4.42
C ARG A 52 -13.58 7.23 4.50
N THR A 53 -12.67 7.14 5.48
CA THR A 53 -11.85 5.95 5.69
C THR A 53 -11.82 5.56 7.16
N THR A 54 -11.61 4.29 7.44
CA THR A 54 -11.37 3.77 8.79
C THR A 54 -10.19 2.80 8.72
N ALA A 55 -9.15 3.08 9.51
CA ALA A 55 -7.99 2.21 9.66
C ALA A 55 -8.25 1.18 10.78
N VAL A 56 -8.03 -0.10 10.50
CA VAL A 56 -8.14 -1.20 11.47
C VAL A 56 -6.75 -1.72 11.77
N LEU A 57 -6.35 -1.64 13.04
CA LEU A 57 -4.97 -1.87 13.49
C LEU A 57 -4.94 -2.65 14.80
N PRO A 58 -4.06 -3.65 14.98
CA PRO A 58 -3.71 -4.17 16.29
C PRO A 58 -2.81 -3.15 17.00
N LEU A 59 -3.16 -2.74 18.21
CA LEU A 59 -2.45 -1.71 18.96
C LEU A 59 -2.14 -2.20 20.38
N GLY A 60 -0.88 -2.06 20.80
CA GLY A 60 -0.43 -2.43 22.14
C GLY A 60 0.64 -1.50 22.68
N GLY A 61 0.74 -1.44 24.00
CA GLY A 61 1.74 -0.70 24.74
C GLY A 61 1.71 0.83 24.53
N SER A 62 2.73 1.51 25.01
CA SER A 62 2.87 2.97 24.86
C SER A 62 3.02 3.37 23.38
N THR A 63 3.69 2.56 22.58
CA THR A 63 3.87 2.80 21.13
C THR A 63 2.53 2.81 20.39
N GLY A 64 1.64 1.85 20.72
CA GLY A 64 0.29 1.81 20.15
C GLY A 64 -0.56 3.01 20.56
N ALA A 65 -0.41 3.49 21.81
CA ALA A 65 -1.09 4.69 22.29
C ALA A 65 -0.64 5.96 21.54
N VAL A 66 0.68 6.11 21.30
CA VAL A 66 1.23 7.23 20.49
C VAL A 66 0.71 7.19 19.06
N LEU A 67 0.70 6.01 18.43
CA LEU A 67 0.18 5.81 17.08
C LEU A 67 -1.31 6.18 17.01
N ARG A 68 -2.12 5.75 17.98
CA ARG A 68 -3.54 6.10 18.06
C ARG A 68 -3.73 7.61 18.16
N ALA A 69 -3.01 8.27 19.08
CA ALA A 69 -3.09 9.72 19.29
C ALA A 69 -2.69 10.50 18.02
N ASP A 70 -1.74 10.00 17.23
CA ASP A 70 -1.34 10.62 15.98
C ASP A 70 -2.43 10.51 14.90
N LEU A 71 -3.10 9.36 14.77
CA LEU A 71 -4.24 9.21 13.88
C LEU A 71 -5.42 10.09 14.28
N ASP A 72 -5.73 10.15 15.57
CA ASP A 72 -6.81 10.99 16.12
C ASP A 72 -6.53 12.48 15.83
N ARG A 73 -5.28 12.95 16.03
CA ARG A 73 -4.84 14.31 15.69
C ARG A 73 -4.93 14.60 14.20
N ALA A 74 -4.70 13.60 13.36
CA ALA A 74 -4.82 13.73 11.91
C ALA A 74 -6.28 13.63 11.41
N GLY A 75 -7.26 13.40 12.28
CA GLY A 75 -8.68 13.26 11.93
C GLY A 75 -9.00 11.95 11.20
N ILE A 76 -8.13 10.93 11.33
CA ILE A 76 -8.30 9.63 10.67
C ILE A 76 -8.98 8.67 11.63
N ALA A 77 -10.18 8.21 11.28
CA ALA A 77 -10.90 7.23 12.08
C ALA A 77 -10.08 5.93 12.19
N CYS A 78 -9.88 5.48 13.43
CA CYS A 78 -9.10 4.29 13.74
C CYS A 78 -9.89 3.35 14.64
N LEU A 79 -10.06 2.11 14.20
CA LEU A 79 -10.54 1.01 15.02
C LEU A 79 -9.32 0.20 15.50
N GLY A 80 -8.82 0.55 16.68
CA GLY A 80 -7.72 -0.17 17.32
C GLY A 80 -8.21 -1.46 17.96
N VAL A 81 -7.63 -2.58 17.60
CA VAL A 81 -7.82 -3.87 18.25
C VAL A 81 -6.74 -4.00 19.33
N PRO A 82 -7.10 -4.05 20.64
CA PRO A 82 -6.12 -4.10 21.68
C PRO A 82 -5.34 -5.43 21.64
N LEU A 83 -4.01 -5.36 21.76
CA LEU A 83 -3.15 -6.50 21.93
C LEU A 83 -3.08 -6.89 23.41
N ALA A 84 -2.65 -8.12 23.67
CA ALA A 84 -2.47 -8.64 25.03
C ALA A 84 -1.55 -7.73 25.88
N ALA A 85 -1.77 -7.72 27.19
CA ALA A 85 -0.95 -6.96 28.15
C ALA A 85 0.53 -7.32 28.01
N GLY A 86 1.41 -6.32 28.02
CA GLY A 86 2.84 -6.49 27.82
C GLY A 86 3.30 -6.52 26.35
N THR A 87 2.37 -6.61 25.39
CA THR A 87 2.68 -6.54 23.97
C THR A 87 2.70 -5.09 23.50
N SER A 88 3.70 -4.72 22.71
CA SER A 88 3.84 -3.36 22.16
C SER A 88 3.81 -3.37 20.62
N THR A 89 3.13 -2.40 20.05
CA THR A 89 3.24 -2.09 18.63
C THR A 89 4.70 -1.79 18.28
N ARG A 90 5.19 -2.27 17.14
CA ARG A 90 6.58 -2.11 16.69
C ARG A 90 6.93 -0.68 16.31
N ARG A 91 8.23 -0.44 16.14
CA ARG A 91 8.77 0.78 15.56
C ARG A 91 9.44 0.50 14.23
N THR A 92 9.47 1.52 13.38
CA THR A 92 10.37 1.62 12.26
C THR A 92 11.22 2.87 12.49
N VAL A 93 12.54 2.74 12.44
CA VAL A 93 13.44 3.87 12.61
C VAL A 93 14.14 4.14 11.29
N ALA A 94 13.94 5.32 10.72
CA ALA A 94 14.66 5.82 9.57
C ALA A 94 15.70 6.85 10.03
N VAL A 95 16.96 6.62 9.71
CA VAL A 95 18.03 7.61 9.89
C VAL A 95 18.31 8.23 8.52
N VAL A 96 18.02 9.51 8.39
CA VAL A 96 18.12 10.27 7.14
C VAL A 96 19.30 11.24 7.25
N ASP A 97 20.19 11.20 6.28
CA ASP A 97 21.28 12.17 6.13
C ASP A 97 21.21 12.89 4.78
N ALA A 98 22.27 13.65 4.44
CA ALA A 98 22.33 14.41 3.20
C ALA A 98 22.40 13.53 1.94
N VAL A 99 22.68 12.23 2.07
CA VAL A 99 22.90 11.31 0.95
C VAL A 99 21.70 10.40 0.74
N ASP A 100 21.24 9.71 1.81
CA ASP A 100 20.17 8.70 1.72
C ASP A 100 19.56 8.41 3.11
N ALA A 101 18.67 7.43 3.17
CA ALA A 101 18.03 6.94 4.39
C ALA A 101 18.44 5.49 4.71
N THR A 102 18.80 5.23 5.95
CA THR A 102 18.96 3.88 6.50
C THR A 102 17.76 3.54 7.36
N VAL A 103 17.07 2.43 7.05
CA VAL A 103 15.83 2.04 7.73
C VAL A 103 16.05 0.78 8.56
N LEU A 104 15.63 0.83 9.82
CA LEU A 104 15.62 -0.27 10.77
C LEU A 104 14.16 -0.66 11.06
N ASN A 105 13.78 -1.86 10.64
CA ASN A 105 12.42 -2.38 10.82
C ASN A 105 12.41 -3.43 11.94
N GLU A 106 11.64 -3.18 13.01
CA GLU A 106 11.33 -4.23 13.97
C GLU A 106 10.37 -5.25 13.33
N PRO A 107 10.45 -6.55 13.66
CA PRO A 107 9.58 -7.58 13.10
C PRO A 107 8.10 -7.39 13.46
N GLY A 108 7.83 -6.76 14.58
CA GLY A 108 6.50 -6.63 15.17
C GLY A 108 6.24 -7.71 16.23
N PRO A 109 5.17 -7.53 17.01
CA PRO A 109 4.78 -8.51 18.01
C PRO A 109 4.22 -9.77 17.34
N GLU A 110 4.37 -10.91 17.99
CA GLU A 110 3.67 -12.13 17.63
C GLU A 110 2.18 -11.94 17.92
N LEU A 111 1.33 -12.19 16.93
CA LEU A 111 -0.12 -12.18 17.10
C LEU A 111 -0.62 -13.59 17.40
N SER A 112 -1.40 -13.71 18.47
CA SER A 112 -2.11 -14.94 18.81
C SER A 112 -3.29 -15.19 17.86
N ALA A 113 -3.81 -16.41 17.87
CA ALA A 113 -5.05 -16.74 17.17
C ALA A 113 -6.26 -15.91 17.66
N GLU A 114 -6.24 -15.50 18.92
CA GLU A 114 -7.27 -14.66 19.54
C GLU A 114 -7.17 -13.21 19.02
N ASP A 115 -5.96 -12.64 18.97
CA ASP A 115 -5.71 -11.32 18.38
C ASP A 115 -6.17 -11.28 16.92
N TRP A 116 -5.83 -12.31 16.14
CA TRP A 116 -6.28 -12.44 14.75
C TRP A 116 -7.80 -12.54 14.64
N THR A 117 -8.43 -13.34 15.50
CA THR A 117 -9.89 -13.47 15.55
C THR A 117 -10.57 -12.14 15.88
N ALA A 118 -10.02 -11.38 16.82
CA ALA A 118 -10.51 -10.05 17.17
C ALA A 118 -10.36 -9.06 16.00
N LEU A 119 -9.20 -9.09 15.29
CA LEU A 119 -8.98 -8.26 14.10
C LEU A 119 -9.98 -8.60 12.98
N ARG A 120 -10.19 -9.89 12.70
CA ARG A 120 -11.20 -10.35 11.73
C ARG A 120 -12.61 -9.91 12.11
N ALA A 121 -12.98 -10.01 13.38
CA ALA A 121 -14.28 -9.56 13.87
C ALA A 121 -14.46 -8.04 13.69
N ALA A 122 -13.43 -7.25 13.99
CA ALA A 122 -13.43 -5.80 13.76
C ALA A 122 -13.65 -5.44 12.28
N VAL A 123 -12.92 -6.11 11.37
CA VAL A 123 -13.10 -5.93 9.93
C VAL A 123 -14.51 -6.33 9.50
N ARG A 124 -15.00 -7.51 9.90
CA ARG A 124 -16.35 -8.00 9.58
C ARG A 124 -17.43 -7.00 9.97
N GLY A 125 -17.30 -6.36 11.14
CA GLY A 125 -18.26 -5.36 11.62
C GLY A 125 -18.34 -4.10 10.75
N LEU A 126 -17.27 -3.78 9.98
CA LEU A 126 -17.21 -2.61 9.10
C LEU A 126 -17.65 -2.90 7.66
N LEU A 127 -17.56 -4.15 7.20
CA LEU A 127 -17.84 -4.53 5.80
C LEU A 127 -19.22 -4.12 5.30
N PRO A 128 -20.34 -4.22 6.07
CA PRO A 128 -21.66 -3.82 5.58
C PRO A 128 -21.76 -2.37 5.10
N THR A 129 -20.86 -1.48 5.56
CA THR A 129 -20.81 -0.07 5.15
C THR A 129 -19.58 0.26 4.28
N ALA A 130 -18.71 -0.73 4.04
CA ALA A 130 -17.52 -0.57 3.23
C ALA A 130 -17.86 -0.60 1.73
N ARG A 131 -17.19 0.27 0.97
CA ARG A 131 -17.24 0.28 -0.51
C ARG A 131 -15.97 -0.32 -1.12
N ALA A 132 -14.90 -0.42 -0.34
CA ALA A 132 -13.68 -1.15 -0.67
C ALA A 132 -12.94 -1.50 0.63
N LEU A 133 -12.19 -2.60 0.58
CA LEU A 133 -11.27 -3.04 1.63
C LEU A 133 -9.84 -2.99 1.08
N VAL A 134 -8.93 -2.43 1.86
CA VAL A 134 -7.49 -2.46 1.58
C VAL A 134 -6.81 -3.34 2.63
N LEU A 135 -6.07 -4.33 2.17
CA LEU A 135 -5.22 -5.20 2.98
C LEU A 135 -3.77 -4.85 2.63
N SER A 136 -3.02 -4.25 3.55
CA SER A 136 -1.72 -3.69 3.17
C SER A 136 -0.67 -3.83 4.26
N GLY A 137 0.51 -4.27 3.85
CA GLY A 137 1.70 -4.45 4.67
C GLY A 137 2.05 -5.91 4.95
N SER A 138 3.11 -6.12 5.73
CA SER A 138 3.55 -7.44 6.16
C SER A 138 2.58 -8.04 7.17
N LEU A 139 2.51 -9.36 7.21
CA LEU A 139 1.92 -10.07 8.34
C LEU A 139 2.92 -10.07 9.50
N PRO A 140 2.46 -9.87 10.73
CA PRO A 140 3.31 -10.01 11.91
C PRO A 140 3.64 -11.49 12.17
N PRO A 141 4.69 -11.80 12.97
CA PRO A 141 4.95 -13.14 13.44
C PRO A 141 3.72 -13.81 14.07
N GLY A 142 3.63 -15.13 13.99
CA GLY A 142 2.52 -15.92 14.52
C GLY A 142 1.35 -16.12 13.54
N LEU A 143 1.21 -15.29 12.49
CA LEU A 143 0.17 -15.48 11.49
C LEU A 143 0.66 -16.35 10.33
N PRO A 144 -0.21 -17.23 9.81
CA PRO A 144 0.12 -18.00 8.61
C PRO A 144 0.17 -17.10 7.37
N GLY A 145 0.94 -17.52 6.36
CA GLY A 145 1.13 -16.75 5.14
C GLY A 145 -0.15 -16.48 4.34
N ASP A 146 -1.19 -17.28 4.55
CA ASP A 146 -2.50 -17.13 3.91
C ASP A 146 -3.53 -16.34 4.74
N ALA A 147 -3.11 -15.72 5.85
CA ALA A 147 -4.02 -14.98 6.74
C ALA A 147 -4.85 -13.92 6.00
N TYR A 148 -4.31 -13.26 4.99
CA TYR A 148 -5.07 -12.30 4.19
C TYR A 148 -6.19 -12.96 3.37
N ALA A 149 -6.09 -14.24 3.00
CA ALA A 149 -7.15 -14.95 2.27
C ALA A 149 -8.47 -14.95 3.04
N ASP A 150 -8.41 -15.05 4.37
CA ASP A 150 -9.61 -15.00 5.22
C ASP A 150 -10.34 -13.66 5.11
N LEU A 151 -9.58 -12.55 5.10
CA LEU A 151 -10.16 -11.21 4.98
C LEU A 151 -10.68 -10.94 3.56
N VAL A 152 -10.02 -11.50 2.54
CA VAL A 152 -10.50 -11.44 1.15
C VAL A 152 -11.85 -12.16 1.04
N ARG A 153 -11.97 -13.38 1.56
CA ARG A 153 -13.25 -14.14 1.55
C ARG A 153 -14.35 -13.39 2.30
N LEU A 154 -14.05 -12.89 3.51
CA LEU A 154 -15.01 -12.10 4.29
C LEU A 154 -15.54 -10.88 3.53
N ALA A 155 -14.68 -10.18 2.78
CA ALA A 155 -15.09 -9.04 1.97
C ALA A 155 -15.95 -9.46 0.78
N HIS A 156 -15.58 -10.55 0.09
CA HIS A 156 -16.35 -11.09 -1.04
C HIS A 156 -17.75 -11.54 -0.64
N ASP A 157 -17.92 -12.16 0.54
CA ASP A 157 -19.23 -12.56 1.07
C ASP A 157 -20.18 -11.36 1.24
N GLN A 158 -19.63 -10.14 1.33
CA GLN A 158 -20.38 -8.88 1.43
C GLN A 158 -20.35 -8.06 0.13
N GLY A 159 -19.80 -8.61 -0.97
CA GLY A 159 -19.68 -7.91 -2.25
C GLY A 159 -18.69 -6.72 -2.22
N VAL A 160 -17.77 -6.67 -1.26
CA VAL A 160 -16.82 -5.58 -1.09
C VAL A 160 -15.53 -5.90 -1.87
N PRO A 161 -15.12 -5.05 -2.84
CA PRO A 161 -13.87 -5.24 -3.56
C PRO A 161 -12.65 -5.05 -2.66
N VAL A 162 -11.58 -5.82 -2.94
CA VAL A 162 -10.35 -5.87 -2.13
C VAL A 162 -9.14 -5.44 -2.94
N VAL A 163 -8.37 -4.50 -2.42
CA VAL A 163 -6.99 -4.21 -2.88
C VAL A 163 -6.02 -4.83 -1.88
N LEU A 164 -5.13 -5.69 -2.37
CA LEU A 164 -4.07 -6.32 -1.58
C LEU A 164 -2.71 -5.74 -1.99
N ASP A 165 -1.98 -5.19 -1.01
CA ASP A 165 -0.59 -4.75 -1.15
C ASP A 165 0.29 -5.46 -0.12
N ALA A 166 0.75 -6.63 -0.46
CA ALA A 166 1.60 -7.49 0.36
C ALA A 166 2.70 -8.11 -0.49
N ASP A 167 3.69 -8.70 0.14
CA ASP A 167 4.78 -9.42 -0.52
C ASP A 167 4.95 -10.84 0.02
N GLY A 168 5.82 -11.62 -0.65
CA GLY A 168 6.17 -12.97 -0.24
C GLY A 168 4.96 -13.89 -0.03
N ALA A 169 4.99 -14.67 1.05
CA ALA A 169 3.92 -15.62 1.38
C ALA A 169 2.56 -14.94 1.63
N ALA A 170 2.55 -13.71 2.15
CA ALA A 170 1.31 -12.96 2.38
C ALA A 170 0.58 -12.58 1.08
N LEU A 171 1.32 -12.32 0.00
CA LEU A 171 0.76 -12.11 -1.33
C LEU A 171 0.29 -13.45 -1.92
N THR A 172 1.21 -14.43 -2.05
CA THR A 172 0.92 -15.68 -2.75
C THR A 172 -0.15 -16.51 -2.06
N GLY A 173 -0.18 -16.54 -0.72
CA GLY A 173 -1.19 -17.25 0.06
C GLY A 173 -2.61 -16.67 -0.07
N ALA A 174 -2.74 -15.41 -0.47
CA ALA A 174 -4.04 -14.77 -0.62
C ALA A 174 -4.62 -14.87 -2.05
N LEU A 175 -3.83 -15.24 -3.06
CA LEU A 175 -4.25 -15.20 -4.47
C LEU A 175 -5.47 -16.09 -4.75
N ALA A 176 -5.47 -17.32 -4.23
CA ALA A 176 -6.57 -18.27 -4.42
C ALA A 176 -7.92 -17.78 -3.85
N ALA A 177 -7.90 -16.80 -2.94
CA ALA A 177 -9.13 -16.15 -2.46
C ALA A 177 -9.67 -15.08 -3.43
N GLY A 178 -8.96 -14.75 -4.50
CA GLY A 178 -9.38 -13.89 -5.59
C GLY A 178 -9.42 -12.40 -5.26
N PRO A 179 -8.37 -11.77 -4.67
CA PRO A 179 -8.39 -10.34 -4.41
C PRO A 179 -8.71 -9.57 -5.70
N THR A 180 -9.53 -8.49 -5.58
CA THR A 180 -10.02 -7.72 -6.75
C THR A 180 -8.86 -7.06 -7.48
N ALA A 181 -7.86 -6.57 -6.75
CA ALA A 181 -6.60 -6.09 -7.30
C ALA A 181 -5.45 -6.42 -6.36
N VAL A 182 -4.30 -6.79 -6.91
CA VAL A 182 -3.04 -6.86 -6.18
C VAL A 182 -2.06 -5.84 -6.75
N LYS A 183 -1.23 -5.23 -5.87
CA LYS A 183 -0.28 -4.20 -6.30
C LYS A 183 1.17 -4.53 -5.89
N PRO A 184 1.85 -5.45 -6.57
CA PRO A 184 3.27 -5.66 -6.38
C PRO A 184 4.12 -4.54 -7.02
N ASN A 185 5.35 -4.35 -6.54
CA ASN A 185 6.38 -3.68 -7.34
C ASN A 185 7.12 -4.71 -8.22
N ALA A 186 8.01 -4.23 -9.11
CA ALA A 186 8.73 -5.10 -10.04
C ALA A 186 9.56 -6.20 -9.33
N VAL A 187 10.14 -5.88 -8.17
CA VAL A 187 10.94 -6.84 -7.39
C VAL A 187 10.05 -7.88 -6.72
N GLU A 188 8.96 -7.44 -6.10
CA GLU A 188 7.96 -8.31 -5.47
C GLU A 188 7.31 -9.24 -6.50
N LEU A 189 6.94 -8.68 -7.68
CA LEU A 189 6.36 -9.43 -8.79
C LEU A 189 7.29 -10.53 -9.29
N ARG A 190 8.57 -10.19 -9.54
CA ARG A 190 9.59 -11.17 -9.95
C ARG A 190 9.83 -12.23 -8.86
N ARG A 191 9.88 -11.83 -7.60
CA ARG A 191 10.08 -12.75 -6.47
C ARG A 191 8.90 -13.72 -6.32
N ALA A 192 7.68 -13.26 -6.51
CA ALA A 192 6.48 -14.08 -6.38
C ALA A 192 6.33 -15.11 -7.51
N THR A 193 6.81 -14.78 -8.73
CA THR A 193 6.56 -15.60 -9.93
C THR A 193 7.80 -16.29 -10.49
N GLY A 194 9.01 -15.81 -10.16
CA GLY A 194 10.26 -16.23 -10.82
C GLY A 194 10.41 -15.72 -12.26
N ILE A 195 9.46 -14.94 -12.79
CA ILE A 195 9.41 -14.48 -14.17
C ILE A 195 10.02 -13.09 -14.28
N ALA A 196 10.95 -12.88 -15.22
CA ALA A 196 11.64 -11.60 -15.40
C ALA A 196 10.80 -10.57 -16.16
N ASP A 197 10.01 -11.00 -17.14
CA ASP A 197 9.11 -10.10 -17.90
C ASP A 197 7.91 -9.67 -17.05
N PRO A 198 7.72 -8.37 -16.79
CA PRO A 198 6.67 -7.90 -15.88
C PRO A 198 5.25 -8.22 -16.36
N LEU A 199 4.99 -8.22 -17.67
CA LEU A 199 3.66 -8.50 -18.20
C LEU A 199 3.31 -9.99 -18.03
N ARG A 200 4.23 -10.87 -18.38
CA ARG A 200 4.07 -12.32 -18.17
C ARG A 200 3.95 -12.68 -16.69
N ALA A 201 4.74 -11.99 -15.84
CA ALA A 201 4.67 -12.17 -14.39
C ALA A 201 3.31 -11.71 -13.82
N ALA A 202 2.75 -10.61 -14.32
CA ALA A 202 1.44 -10.14 -13.91
C ALA A 202 0.32 -11.11 -14.34
N HIS A 203 0.38 -11.65 -15.56
CA HIS A 203 -0.53 -12.71 -16.00
C HIS A 203 -0.45 -13.95 -15.10
N ALA A 204 0.75 -14.36 -14.72
CA ALA A 204 0.92 -15.51 -13.81
C ALA A 204 0.25 -15.31 -12.44
N LEU A 205 0.21 -14.08 -11.91
CA LEU A 205 -0.55 -13.78 -10.67
C LEU A 205 -2.06 -13.77 -10.91
N VAL A 206 -2.53 -13.38 -12.11
CA VAL A 206 -3.94 -13.51 -12.49
C VAL A 206 -4.33 -14.97 -12.58
N ASP A 207 -3.52 -15.80 -13.23
CA ASP A 207 -3.72 -17.25 -13.34
C ASP A 207 -3.73 -17.94 -11.96
N ALA A 208 -2.96 -17.39 -11.00
CA ALA A 208 -2.93 -17.85 -9.62
C ALA A 208 -4.14 -17.36 -8.77
N GLY A 209 -5.03 -16.53 -9.33
CA GLY A 209 -6.30 -16.15 -8.72
C GLY A 209 -6.57 -14.66 -8.52
N ALA A 210 -5.61 -13.76 -8.68
CA ALA A 210 -5.89 -12.32 -8.62
C ALA A 210 -6.83 -11.92 -9.76
N ARG A 211 -7.84 -11.08 -9.50
CA ARG A 211 -8.74 -10.59 -10.57
C ARG A 211 -8.10 -9.51 -11.43
N ALA A 212 -7.21 -8.72 -10.84
CA ALA A 212 -6.36 -7.76 -11.54
C ALA A 212 -5.00 -7.65 -10.84
N VAL A 213 -3.96 -7.35 -11.61
CA VAL A 213 -2.61 -7.06 -11.11
C VAL A 213 -2.19 -5.69 -11.60
N VAL A 214 -1.76 -4.81 -10.70
CA VAL A 214 -1.24 -3.48 -11.01
C VAL A 214 0.20 -3.40 -10.49
N ALA A 215 1.17 -3.66 -11.35
CA ALA A 215 2.58 -3.66 -11.00
C ALA A 215 3.20 -2.27 -11.12
N SER A 216 3.87 -1.79 -10.06
CA SER A 216 4.63 -0.53 -10.13
C SER A 216 6.05 -0.78 -10.64
N LEU A 217 6.46 0.01 -11.64
CA LEU A 217 7.73 -0.10 -12.36
C LEU A 217 8.64 1.13 -12.12
N GLY A 218 8.49 1.79 -10.97
CA GLY A 218 9.24 3.00 -10.63
C GLY A 218 8.94 4.15 -11.61
N PRO A 219 9.97 4.79 -12.21
CA PRO A 219 9.79 5.89 -13.16
C PRO A 219 9.00 5.50 -14.42
N ASP A 220 8.95 4.22 -14.77
CA ASP A 220 8.20 3.69 -15.93
C ASP A 220 6.69 3.58 -15.66
N GLY A 221 6.23 3.99 -14.48
CA GLY A 221 4.83 4.06 -14.12
C GLY A 221 4.23 2.73 -13.67
N LEU A 222 3.05 2.40 -14.19
CA LEU A 222 2.30 1.19 -13.84
C LEU A 222 2.07 0.32 -15.07
N LEU A 223 2.16 -0.99 -14.86
CA LEU A 223 1.67 -2.03 -15.78
C LEU A 223 0.48 -2.71 -15.11
N ALA A 224 -0.60 -2.89 -15.82
CA ALA A 224 -1.79 -3.54 -15.28
C ALA A 224 -2.30 -4.64 -16.21
N VAL A 225 -2.64 -5.79 -15.64
CA VAL A 225 -3.44 -6.86 -16.24
C VAL A 225 -4.78 -6.85 -15.53
N THR A 226 -5.85 -6.60 -16.27
CA THR A 226 -7.20 -6.39 -15.74
C THR A 226 -8.23 -7.16 -16.54
N PRO A 227 -9.46 -7.36 -16.06
CA PRO A 227 -10.52 -8.00 -16.84
C PRO A 227 -10.84 -7.28 -18.16
N ASP A 228 -10.55 -5.98 -18.24
CA ASP A 228 -10.84 -5.16 -19.42
C ASP A 228 -9.64 -5.07 -20.40
N GLY A 229 -8.52 -5.73 -20.07
CA GLY A 229 -7.32 -5.77 -20.90
C GLY A 229 -6.05 -5.37 -20.15
N ASP A 230 -4.95 -5.35 -20.88
CA ASP A 230 -3.61 -5.02 -20.38
C ASP A 230 -3.29 -3.56 -20.68
N TRP A 231 -2.74 -2.86 -19.70
CA TRP A 231 -2.52 -1.42 -19.76
C TRP A 231 -1.12 -1.03 -19.28
N ARG A 232 -0.59 0.03 -19.89
CA ARG A 232 0.52 0.81 -19.35
C ARG A 232 0.05 2.22 -19.06
N ALA A 233 0.37 2.70 -17.84
CA ALA A 233 0.06 4.06 -17.44
C ALA A 233 1.33 4.74 -16.91
N ARG A 234 1.68 5.91 -17.48
CA ARG A 234 2.92 6.63 -17.09
C ARG A 234 2.81 8.12 -17.34
N LEU A 235 3.61 8.88 -16.62
CA LEU A 235 3.92 10.26 -16.99
C LEU A 235 4.84 10.29 -18.21
N PRO A 236 4.78 11.33 -19.04
CA PRO A 236 5.76 11.53 -20.09
C PRO A 236 7.14 11.81 -19.47
N PRO A 237 8.26 11.49 -20.15
CA PRO A 237 9.61 11.56 -19.60
C PRO A 237 9.97 12.91 -18.97
N GLU A 238 9.49 14.01 -19.56
CA GLU A 238 9.69 15.39 -19.10
C GLU A 238 8.96 15.72 -17.79
N ALA A 239 7.93 14.94 -17.44
CA ALA A 239 7.13 15.13 -16.22
C ALA A 239 7.45 14.09 -15.13
N VAL A 240 8.45 13.22 -15.33
CA VAL A 240 8.87 12.24 -14.32
C VAL A 240 9.46 12.96 -13.11
N VAL A 241 8.89 12.67 -11.95
CA VAL A 241 9.23 13.33 -10.69
C VAL A 241 10.39 12.61 -10.01
N ARG A 242 11.29 13.39 -9.41
CA ARG A 242 12.36 12.91 -8.53
C ARG A 242 12.08 13.36 -7.11
N GLY A 243 12.35 12.50 -6.13
CA GLY A 243 12.13 12.80 -4.72
C GLY A 243 12.17 11.54 -3.86
N ASN A 244 11.43 11.54 -2.76
CA ASN A 244 11.35 10.41 -1.85
C ASN A 244 10.32 9.37 -2.37
N PRO A 245 10.73 8.17 -2.81
CA PRO A 245 9.81 7.16 -3.32
C PRO A 245 8.96 6.49 -2.23
N THR A 246 9.29 6.73 -0.96
CA THR A 246 8.58 6.10 0.18
C THR A 246 7.13 6.56 0.23
N GLY A 247 6.20 5.61 0.21
CA GLY A 247 4.77 5.89 0.23
C GLY A 247 4.12 6.09 -1.15
N ALA A 248 4.90 6.15 -2.25
CA ALA A 248 4.35 6.24 -3.61
C ALA A 248 3.49 5.00 -3.96
N GLY A 249 3.91 3.81 -3.52
CA GLY A 249 3.13 2.58 -3.62
C GLY A 249 1.81 2.64 -2.85
N ASP A 250 1.85 3.18 -1.62
CA ASP A 250 0.66 3.35 -0.77
C ASP A 250 -0.32 4.34 -1.40
N ALA A 251 0.19 5.41 -2.05
CA ALA A 251 -0.61 6.35 -2.81
C ALA A 251 -1.31 5.71 -4.01
N ALA A 252 -0.61 4.83 -4.76
CA ALA A 252 -1.24 4.05 -5.82
C ALA A 252 -2.36 3.16 -5.29
N VAL A 253 -2.13 2.46 -4.17
CA VAL A 253 -3.16 1.63 -3.50
C VAL A 253 -4.38 2.47 -3.10
N ALA A 254 -4.16 3.66 -2.55
CA ALA A 254 -5.25 4.57 -2.19
C ALA A 254 -6.08 4.98 -3.41
N ALA A 255 -5.44 5.30 -4.54
CA ALA A 255 -6.13 5.61 -5.79
C ALA A 255 -6.93 4.42 -6.32
N LEU A 256 -6.35 3.22 -6.33
CA LEU A 256 -7.03 1.99 -6.74
C LEU A 256 -8.24 1.68 -5.84
N ALA A 257 -8.08 1.80 -4.52
CA ALA A 257 -9.18 1.57 -3.59
C ALA A 257 -10.32 2.58 -3.76
N ALA A 258 -9.99 3.86 -4.00
CA ALA A 258 -10.99 4.89 -4.31
C ALA A 258 -11.70 4.59 -5.64
N ALA A 259 -10.95 4.18 -6.67
CA ALA A 259 -11.49 3.83 -7.98
C ALA A 259 -12.44 2.62 -7.91
N LEU A 260 -12.05 1.56 -7.21
CA LEU A 260 -12.91 0.39 -7.01
C LEU A 260 -14.17 0.74 -6.22
N ALA A 261 -14.06 1.57 -5.17
CA ALA A 261 -15.20 2.06 -4.40
C ALA A 261 -16.19 2.87 -5.26
N ASP A 262 -15.71 3.60 -6.26
CA ASP A 262 -16.51 4.42 -7.17
C ASP A 262 -16.85 3.72 -8.49
N ARG A 263 -16.39 2.47 -8.69
CA ARG A 263 -16.53 1.70 -9.93
C ARG A 263 -15.96 2.43 -11.14
N THR A 264 -14.85 3.12 -10.94
CA THR A 264 -14.13 3.85 -11.99
C THR A 264 -13.51 2.86 -12.99
N PRO A 265 -13.62 3.08 -14.32
CA PRO A 265 -12.96 2.23 -15.31
C PRO A 265 -11.44 2.16 -15.12
N TRP A 266 -10.83 1.02 -15.43
CA TRP A 266 -9.41 0.75 -15.20
C TRP A 266 -8.46 1.80 -15.78
N PRO A 267 -8.63 2.28 -17.03
CA PRO A 267 -7.74 3.32 -17.56
C PRO A 267 -7.72 4.60 -16.71
N ALA A 268 -8.90 5.05 -16.25
CA ALA A 268 -8.99 6.21 -15.38
C ALA A 268 -8.42 5.93 -13.98
N ALA A 269 -8.68 4.74 -13.40
CA ALA A 269 -8.11 4.32 -12.13
C ALA A 269 -6.57 4.33 -12.16
N LEU A 270 -5.98 3.84 -13.25
CA LEU A 270 -4.52 3.82 -13.45
C LEU A 270 -3.94 5.23 -13.62
N ALA A 271 -4.65 6.13 -14.32
CA ALA A 271 -4.24 7.53 -14.43
C ALA A 271 -4.19 8.19 -13.05
N HIS A 272 -5.21 8.01 -12.23
CA HIS A 272 -5.23 8.49 -10.84
C HIS A 272 -4.11 7.88 -10.00
N ALA A 273 -3.83 6.58 -10.14
CA ALA A 273 -2.79 5.90 -9.39
C ALA A 273 -1.38 6.43 -9.72
N VAL A 274 -1.07 6.66 -11.01
CA VAL A 274 0.22 7.25 -11.44
C VAL A 274 0.35 8.68 -10.93
N ALA A 275 -0.67 9.51 -11.15
CA ALA A 275 -0.61 10.92 -10.74
C ALA A 275 -0.46 11.08 -9.22
N LEU A 276 -1.16 10.26 -8.44
CA LEU A 276 -1.10 10.30 -6.98
C LEU A 276 0.24 9.76 -6.46
N SER A 277 0.78 8.70 -7.07
CA SER A 277 2.13 8.20 -6.76
C SER A 277 3.19 9.27 -7.01
N ALA A 278 3.12 9.96 -8.15
CA ALA A 278 4.05 11.04 -8.48
C ALA A 278 3.96 12.22 -7.50
N ALA A 279 2.74 12.59 -7.09
CA ALA A 279 2.53 13.63 -6.08
C ALA A 279 3.02 13.21 -4.68
N ALA A 280 2.98 11.91 -4.37
CA ALA A 280 3.51 11.38 -3.11
C ALA A 280 5.05 11.40 -3.08
N VAL A 281 5.73 11.19 -4.21
CA VAL A 281 7.20 11.30 -4.32
C VAL A 281 7.70 12.71 -3.94
N GLN A 282 6.89 13.75 -4.10
CA GLN A 282 7.23 15.13 -3.72
C GLN A 282 6.95 15.44 -2.25
N ALA A 283 6.27 14.55 -1.53
CA ALA A 283 5.98 14.75 -0.13
C ALA A 283 7.17 14.34 0.77
N PRO A 284 7.38 15.01 1.91
CA PRO A 284 8.50 14.73 2.78
C PRO A 284 8.38 13.38 3.52
N TYR A 285 7.15 12.87 3.71
CA TYR A 285 6.88 11.66 4.50
C TYR A 285 5.84 10.78 3.81
N ALA A 286 5.92 9.47 4.05
CA ALA A 286 4.93 8.50 3.59
C ALA A 286 3.51 8.84 4.09
N GLY A 287 2.49 8.43 3.32
CA GLY A 287 1.10 8.73 3.62
C GLY A 287 0.67 10.18 3.33
N ARG A 288 1.51 10.97 2.68
CA ARG A 288 1.22 12.34 2.22
C ARG A 288 1.41 12.47 0.73
N PHE A 289 0.77 13.47 0.15
CA PHE A 289 0.95 13.89 -1.24
C PHE A 289 0.68 15.38 -1.37
N ASP A 290 1.21 15.99 -2.42
CA ASP A 290 0.88 17.38 -2.77
C ASP A 290 -0.38 17.41 -3.63
N PRO A 291 -1.50 18.00 -3.15
CA PRO A 291 -2.75 18.08 -3.90
C PRO A 291 -2.65 18.92 -5.18
N GLN A 292 -1.75 19.90 -5.24
CA GLN A 292 -1.54 20.70 -6.43
C GLN A 292 -0.75 19.91 -7.48
N ALA A 293 0.31 19.23 -7.07
CA ALA A 293 1.06 18.33 -7.92
C ALA A 293 0.17 17.21 -8.49
N TYR A 294 -0.66 16.58 -7.64
CA TYR A 294 -1.62 15.57 -8.10
C TYR A 294 -2.55 16.08 -9.21
N ARG A 295 -3.17 17.26 -9.01
CA ARG A 295 -4.02 17.89 -10.04
C ARG A 295 -3.25 18.25 -11.30
N GLY A 296 -1.99 18.65 -11.18
CA GLY A 296 -1.12 18.98 -12.31
C GLY A 296 -0.65 17.75 -13.09
N HIS A 297 -0.37 16.63 -12.39
CA HIS A 297 0.09 15.39 -13.05
C HIS A 297 -1.04 14.64 -13.75
N LEU A 298 -2.25 14.64 -13.19
CA LEU A 298 -3.36 13.81 -13.69
C LEU A 298 -3.63 13.98 -15.20
N PRO A 299 -3.73 15.19 -15.77
CA PRO A 299 -3.96 15.36 -17.20
C PRO A 299 -2.77 14.97 -18.08
N LEU A 300 -1.57 14.82 -17.50
CA LEU A 300 -0.36 14.43 -18.22
C LEU A 300 -0.19 12.91 -18.34
N VAL A 301 -0.89 12.13 -17.50
CA VAL A 301 -0.76 10.67 -17.52
C VAL A 301 -1.26 10.11 -18.83
N ARG A 302 -0.44 9.30 -19.48
CA ARG A 302 -0.79 8.54 -20.68
C ARG A 302 -1.11 7.10 -20.29
N VAL A 303 -2.30 6.65 -20.65
CA VAL A 303 -2.74 5.26 -20.50
C VAL A 303 -2.90 4.65 -21.89
N THR A 304 -2.20 3.56 -22.15
CA THR A 304 -2.19 2.87 -23.43
C THR A 304 -2.34 1.36 -23.22
N PRO A 305 -2.87 0.60 -24.20
CA PRO A 305 -2.78 -0.85 -24.15
C PRO A 305 -1.32 -1.32 -23.98
N ALA A 306 -1.10 -2.34 -23.17
CA ALA A 306 0.24 -2.91 -22.94
C ALA A 306 0.65 -3.87 -24.06
N THR A 307 -0.32 -4.51 -24.71
CA THR A 307 -0.13 -5.36 -25.88
C THR A 307 -0.60 -4.61 -27.13
N PRO A 308 0.16 -4.59 -28.24
CA PRO A 308 -0.37 -4.05 -29.48
C PRO A 308 -1.62 -4.83 -29.89
N PRO A 309 -2.66 -4.19 -30.44
CA PRO A 309 -3.85 -4.88 -30.91
C PRO A 309 -3.43 -6.00 -31.86
N ALA A 310 -3.98 -7.20 -31.65
CA ALA A 310 -3.79 -8.33 -32.55
C ALA A 310 -4.23 -7.91 -33.96
N GLY A 311 -3.28 -7.61 -34.87
CA GLY A 311 -3.59 -7.18 -36.24
C GLY A 311 -2.65 -6.16 -36.85
N SER A 312 -1.71 -5.56 -36.15
CA SER A 312 -0.67 -4.72 -36.78
C SER A 312 0.56 -5.58 -37.14
N ALA A 313 0.44 -6.42 -38.16
CA ALA A 313 1.62 -6.90 -38.87
C ALA A 313 2.31 -5.71 -39.54
N PRO A 314 3.65 -5.60 -39.50
CA PRO A 314 4.33 -4.61 -40.37
C PRO A 314 3.97 -4.91 -41.82
N SER A 315 3.41 -3.92 -42.48
CA SER A 315 3.34 -3.92 -43.96
C SER A 315 4.78 -3.85 -44.46
N ASP A 316 5.22 -4.90 -45.14
CA ASP A 316 6.47 -4.98 -45.89
C ASP A 316 6.67 -3.78 -46.85
#